data_979a497c6ceabe663374276aabb764dd
#
_entry.id   979a497c6ceabe663374276aabb764dd
#
_cell.length_a   1.000
_cell.length_b   1.000
_cell.length_c   1.000
_cell.angle_alpha   90.00
_cell.angle_beta   90.00
_cell.angle_gamma   90.00
#
_symmetry.space_group_name_H-M   'P 1'
#
loop_
_entity.id
_entity.type
_entity.pdbx_description
1 polymer ?
#
loop_
_entity_poly.entity_id
_entity_poly.type
_entity_poly.pdbx_seq_one_letter_code
_entity_poly.pdbx_strand_id
1 'polypeptide(L)'
;HVDGLAHLRRREDLPDMARLTFEAPAPPARFIAPKGSVTLDGVSLTVNTVERNAFSVLIIPHTLGVTTIGGLREGDAVNLEVDQMARYAARLMETR
;
A
#
# COMPACT_ATOMS: atom_id res chain seq x y z
N HIS A 1 -12.15 -7.31 3.52
CA HIS A 1 -12.85 -6.29 2.73
C HIS A 1 -11.88 -5.57 1.79
N VAL A 2 -12.05 -5.77 0.49
CA VAL A 2 -11.18 -5.18 -0.51
C VAL A 2 -11.76 -3.85 -0.98
N ASP A 3 -10.95 -2.80 -0.97
CA ASP A 3 -11.37 -1.45 -1.37
C ASP A 3 -11.09 -1.14 -2.84
N GLY A 4 -10.25 -1.93 -3.49
CA GLY A 4 -9.90 -1.76 -4.89
C GLY A 4 -8.62 -2.49 -5.24
N LEU A 5 -8.11 -2.22 -6.43
CA LEU A 5 -6.84 -2.78 -6.90
C LEU A 5 -5.80 -1.68 -6.94
N ALA A 6 -4.62 -1.94 -6.37
CA ALA A 6 -3.45 -1.09 -6.53
C ALA A 6 -2.53 -1.76 -7.56
N HIS A 7 -1.84 -0.94 -8.35
CA HIS A 7 -0.94 -1.44 -9.39
C HIS A 7 0.49 -1.10 -9.05
N LEU A 8 1.38 -2.10 -9.13
CA LEU A 8 2.81 -1.88 -8.90
C LEU A 8 3.38 -1.08 -10.08
N ARG A 9 3.89 0.11 -9.78
CA ARG A 9 4.47 1.01 -10.79
C ARG A 9 5.98 0.93 -10.85
N ARG A 10 6.63 0.67 -9.70
CA ARG A 10 8.07 0.62 -9.63
C ARG A 10 8.52 -0.35 -8.55
N ARG A 11 9.52 -1.15 -8.88
CA ARG A 11 10.18 -2.02 -7.92
C ARG A 11 11.66 -1.72 -7.90
N GLU A 12 12.20 -1.45 -6.71
CA GLU A 12 13.62 -1.22 -6.50
C GLU A 12 14.13 -2.24 -5.50
N ASP A 13 14.97 -3.16 -5.96
CA ASP A 13 15.60 -4.13 -5.08
C ASP A 13 16.85 -3.50 -4.47
N LEU A 14 16.85 -3.35 -3.15
CA LEU A 14 17.95 -2.76 -2.38
C LEU A 14 18.69 -3.89 -1.67
N PRO A 15 19.91 -3.66 -1.15
CA PRO A 15 20.68 -4.73 -0.49
C PRO A 15 19.91 -5.45 0.61
N ASP A 16 19.16 -4.72 1.42
CA ASP A 16 18.51 -5.28 2.61
C ASP A 16 16.97 -5.28 2.52
N MET A 17 16.40 -4.84 1.41
CA MET A 17 14.95 -4.72 1.28
C MET A 17 14.55 -4.43 -0.16
N ALA A 18 13.26 -4.38 -0.42
CA ALA A 18 12.74 -3.88 -1.70
C ALA A 18 11.82 -2.70 -1.43
N ARG A 19 11.90 -1.67 -2.28
CA ARG A 19 10.94 -0.58 -2.27
C ARG A 19 9.96 -0.80 -3.39
N LEU A 20 8.69 -0.89 -3.05
CA LEU A 20 7.62 -1.07 -4.03
C LEU A 20 6.74 0.18 -4.02
N THR A 21 6.54 0.76 -5.19
CA THR A 21 5.67 1.93 -5.36
C THR A 21 4.43 1.51 -6.12
N PHE A 22 3.27 1.72 -5.50
CA PHE A 22 1.97 1.35 -6.05
C PHE A 22 1.18 2.59 -6.37
N GLU A 23 0.30 2.47 -7.36
CA GLU A 23 -0.71 3.47 -7.62
C GLU A 23 -2.06 2.94 -7.15
N ALA A 24 -2.74 3.70 -6.31
CA ALA A 24 -4.04 3.35 -5.77
C ALA A 24 -5.15 4.04 -6.58
N PRO A 25 -6.33 3.42 -6.71
CA PRO A 25 -7.46 4.09 -7.32
C PRO A 25 -8.05 5.14 -6.38
N ALA A 26 -8.68 6.16 -6.93
CA ALA A 26 -9.55 7.03 -6.16
C ALA A 26 -10.90 6.31 -5.97
N PRO A 27 -11.63 6.45 -4.87
CA PRO A 27 -11.33 7.27 -3.70
C PRO A 27 -10.44 6.61 -2.64
N PRO A 28 -10.12 5.28 -2.67
CA PRO A 28 -9.31 4.69 -1.59
C PRO A 28 -7.98 5.40 -1.32
N ALA A 29 -7.36 5.98 -2.37
CA ALA A 29 -6.07 6.67 -2.24
C ALA A 29 -6.06 7.74 -1.14
N ARG A 30 -7.18 8.43 -0.92
CA ARG A 30 -7.25 9.49 0.07
C ARG A 30 -7.11 9.01 1.52
N PHE A 31 -7.28 7.71 1.74
CA PHE A 31 -7.16 7.11 3.08
C PHE A 31 -5.77 6.56 3.36
N ILE A 32 -4.83 6.73 2.43
CA ILE A 32 -3.46 6.24 2.57
C ILE A 32 -2.58 7.40 3.01
N ALA A 33 -1.89 7.22 4.13
CA ALA A 33 -1.05 8.26 4.71
C ALA A 33 0.32 7.70 5.08
N PRO A 34 1.38 8.53 5.03
CA PRO A 34 2.71 8.09 5.46
C PRO A 34 2.65 7.57 6.90
N LYS A 35 3.35 6.48 7.16
CA LYS A 35 3.41 5.79 8.46
C LYS A 35 2.11 5.10 8.87
N GLY A 36 1.06 5.22 8.06
CA GLY A 36 -0.17 4.47 8.26
C GLY A 36 -0.04 3.05 7.72
N SER A 37 -1.11 2.27 7.84
CA SER A 37 -1.14 0.89 7.39
C SER A 37 -1.97 0.72 6.12
N VAL A 38 -1.53 -0.18 5.25
CA VAL A 38 -2.33 -0.69 4.14
C VAL A 38 -2.20 -2.20 4.14
N THR A 39 -3.20 -2.87 3.57
CA THR A 39 -3.12 -4.32 3.35
C THR A 39 -3.13 -4.58 1.85
N LEU A 40 -2.10 -5.28 1.38
CA LEU A 40 -1.92 -5.62 -0.02
C LEU A 40 -1.92 -7.14 -0.14
N ASP A 41 -2.91 -7.70 -0.87
CA ASP A 41 -3.11 -9.15 -0.99
C ASP A 41 -3.05 -9.86 0.36
N GLY A 42 -3.69 -9.27 1.38
CA GLY A 42 -3.74 -9.85 2.70
C GLY A 42 -2.53 -9.61 3.58
N VAL A 43 -1.51 -8.90 3.08
CA VAL A 43 -0.29 -8.59 3.85
C VAL A 43 -0.38 -7.16 4.37
N SER A 44 -0.34 -7.00 5.69
CA SER A 44 -0.38 -5.68 6.33
C SER A 44 0.99 -5.04 6.29
N LEU A 45 1.07 -3.83 5.77
CA LEU A 45 2.33 -3.12 5.55
C LEU A 45 2.21 -1.67 6.01
N THR A 46 3.36 -1.10 6.40
CA THR A 46 3.43 0.31 6.77
C THR A 46 3.79 1.14 5.54
N VAL A 47 3.03 2.20 5.33
CA VAL A 47 3.26 3.12 4.21
C VAL A 47 4.50 3.97 4.49
N ASN A 48 5.42 4.00 3.54
CA ASN A 48 6.66 4.77 3.64
C ASN A 48 6.44 6.20 3.15
N THR A 49 6.05 6.36 1.87
CA THR A 49 5.81 7.69 1.28
C THR A 49 4.49 7.70 0.55
N VAL A 50 3.91 8.90 0.41
CA VAL A 50 2.70 9.11 -0.38
C VAL A 50 2.91 10.35 -1.24
N GLU A 51 2.57 10.23 -2.53
CA GLU A 51 2.56 11.34 -3.46
C GLU A 51 1.34 11.20 -4.36
N ARG A 52 0.34 12.03 -4.17
CA ARG A 52 -0.95 11.94 -4.88
C ARG A 52 -1.57 10.56 -4.64
N ASN A 53 -1.80 9.78 -5.70
CA ASN A 53 -2.39 8.45 -5.60
C ASN A 53 -1.33 7.35 -5.52
N ALA A 54 -0.05 7.72 -5.52
CA ALA A 54 1.04 6.76 -5.41
C ALA A 54 1.53 6.67 -3.97
N PHE A 55 1.85 5.46 -3.54
CA PHE A 55 2.43 5.24 -2.23
C PHE A 55 3.50 4.17 -2.33
N SER A 56 4.47 4.22 -1.42
CA SER A 56 5.53 3.23 -1.37
C SER A 56 5.56 2.48 -0.06
N VAL A 57 6.04 1.24 -0.12
CA VAL A 57 6.29 0.40 1.05
C VAL A 57 7.69 -0.18 0.94
N LEU A 58 8.33 -0.40 2.10
CA LEU A 58 9.63 -1.07 2.17
C LEU A 58 9.40 -2.48 2.69
N ILE A 59 9.85 -3.48 1.93
CA ILE A 59 9.59 -4.88 2.26
C ILE A 59 10.90 -5.54 2.66
N ILE A 60 10.93 -6.12 3.86
CA ILE A 60 12.12 -6.85 4.33
C ILE A 60 12.25 -8.20 3.62
N PRO A 61 13.47 -8.77 3.54
CA PRO A 61 13.68 -10.02 2.83
C PRO A 61 12.79 -11.18 3.28
N HIS A 62 12.53 -11.29 4.56
CA HIS A 62 11.66 -12.35 5.08
C HIS A 62 10.27 -12.27 4.45
N THR A 63 9.67 -11.09 4.44
CA THR A 63 8.33 -10.88 3.85
C THR A 63 8.34 -11.17 2.34
N LEU A 64 9.42 -10.77 1.65
CA LEU A 64 9.58 -11.07 0.22
C LEU A 64 9.60 -12.58 -0.03
N GLY A 65 10.21 -13.34 0.88
CA GLY A 65 10.36 -14.79 0.73
C GLY A 65 9.13 -15.61 1.08
N VAL A 66 8.26 -15.11 1.96
CA VAL A 66 7.13 -15.89 2.48
C VAL A 66 5.75 -15.41 2.03
N THR A 67 5.68 -14.35 1.24
CA THR A 67 4.40 -13.81 0.75
C THR A 67 4.42 -13.71 -0.77
N THR A 68 3.22 -13.53 -1.35
CA THR A 68 3.08 -13.33 -2.80
C THR A 68 3.68 -12.00 -3.24
N ILE A 69 3.91 -11.07 -2.31
CA ILE A 69 4.50 -9.75 -2.59
C ILE A 69 5.87 -9.89 -3.25
N GLY A 70 6.67 -10.89 -2.83
CA GLY A 70 8.02 -11.09 -3.36
C GLY A 70 8.06 -11.36 -4.86
N GLY A 71 7.00 -11.93 -5.43
CA GLY A 71 6.91 -12.24 -6.85
C GLY A 71 6.31 -11.17 -7.73
N LEU A 72 5.94 -10.03 -7.17
CA LEU A 72 5.29 -8.96 -7.93
C LEU A 72 6.25 -8.31 -8.91
N ARG A 73 5.73 -7.99 -10.08
CA ARG A 73 6.43 -7.28 -11.15
C ARG A 73 5.70 -6.00 -11.46
N GLU A 74 6.41 -5.05 -12.04
CA GLU A 74 5.80 -3.80 -12.49
C GLU A 74 4.64 -4.10 -13.43
N GLY A 75 3.51 -3.45 -13.17
CA GLY A 75 2.27 -3.68 -13.89
C GLY A 75 1.30 -4.60 -13.17
N ASP A 76 1.76 -5.42 -12.24
CA ASP A 76 0.88 -6.33 -11.51
C ASP A 76 -0.08 -5.58 -10.61
N ALA A 77 -1.27 -6.14 -10.44
CA ALA A 77 -2.30 -5.61 -9.55
C ALA A 77 -2.36 -6.42 -8.26
N VAL A 78 -2.66 -5.74 -7.16
CA VAL A 78 -2.89 -6.39 -5.86
C VAL A 78 -4.19 -5.87 -5.27
N ASN A 79 -4.83 -6.69 -4.44
CA ASN A 79 -5.99 -6.26 -3.67
C ASN A 79 -5.55 -5.26 -2.61
N LEU A 80 -6.22 -4.11 -2.58
CA LEU A 80 -5.91 -3.04 -1.64
C LEU A 80 -7.00 -2.93 -0.59
N GLU A 81 -6.59 -2.89 0.68
CA GLU A 81 -7.48 -2.55 1.79
C GLU A 81 -6.86 -1.39 2.55
N VAL A 82 -7.63 -0.33 2.74
CA VAL A 82 -7.16 0.82 3.51
C VAL A 82 -7.42 0.59 5.00
N ASP A 83 -6.66 1.32 5.84
CA ASP A 83 -6.82 1.23 7.29
C ASP A 83 -8.20 1.76 7.70
N GLN A 84 -8.94 0.98 8.47
CA GLN A 84 -10.25 1.38 8.99
C GLN A 84 -10.17 2.65 9.84
N MET A 85 -9.08 2.82 10.58
CA MET A 85 -8.89 4.02 11.40
C MET A 85 -8.84 5.28 10.52
N ALA A 86 -8.27 5.17 9.33
CA ALA A 86 -8.23 6.29 8.38
C ALA A 86 -9.64 6.67 7.93
N ARG A 87 -10.53 5.68 7.73
CA ARG A 87 -11.92 5.94 7.37
C ARG A 87 -12.67 6.65 8.50
N TYR A 88 -12.44 6.22 9.72
CA TYR A 88 -13.07 6.85 10.89
C TYR A 88 -12.59 8.28 11.07
N ALA A 89 -11.29 8.52 10.91
CA ALA A 89 -10.72 9.86 10.97
C ALA A 89 -11.33 10.78 9.91
N ALA A 90 -11.46 10.28 8.68
CA ALA A 90 -12.08 11.04 7.59
C ALA A 90 -13.53 11.38 7.90
N ARG A 91 -14.29 10.43 8.44
CA ARG A 91 -15.69 10.66 8.81
C ARG A 91 -15.81 11.75 9.87
N LEU A 92 -14.94 11.73 10.88
CA LEU A 92 -14.94 12.73 11.93
C LEU A 92 -14.63 14.13 11.37
N MET A 93 -13.71 14.20 10.42
CA MET A 93 -13.38 15.49 9.77
C MET A 93 -14.54 16.02 8.94
N GLU A 94 -15.31 15.14 8.30
CA GLU A 94 -16.45 15.54 7.49
C GLU A 94 -17.62 16.08 8.32
N THR A 95 -17.74 15.67 9.58
CA THR A 95 -18.87 16.05 10.43
C THR A 95 -18.61 17.28 11.29
N ARG A 96 -17.47 17.93 11.13
CA ARG A 96 -17.09 19.11 11.94
C ARG A 96 -17.69 20.40 11.42
#